data_3811b080186bb71797463fcc4f9c41fc
#
_entry.id   3811b080186bb71797463fcc4f9c41fc
#
_cell.length_a   1.000
_cell.length_b   1.000
_cell.length_c   1.000
_cell.angle_alpha   90.00
_cell.angle_beta   90.00
_cell.angle_gamma   90.00
#
_symmetry.space_group_name_H-M   'P 1'
#
loop_
_entity.id
_entity.type
_entity.pdbx_description
1 polymer ?
#
loop_
_entity_poly.entity_id
_entity_poly.type
_entity_poly.pdbx_seq_one_letter_code
_entity_poly.pdbx_strand_id
1 'polypeptide(L)'
;LDATHGRPASRQETLDAQAGYPSDDLVAPLGILLLARQGATVLGCAGMRVRPGDIGEVTRVFVEPAARGRGVGRLLMKELERKSLELGLHALRLDTRTDLVEARSLYASLGYIEGEAHNTDPYANHWFRKELA
;
A
#
# COMPACT_ATOMS: atom_id res chain seq x y z
N LEU A 1 -5.78 -5.78 16.23
CA LEU A 1 -5.58 -6.06 14.82
C LEU A 1 -4.11 -6.16 14.49
N ASP A 2 -3.76 -7.22 13.86
CA ASP A 2 -2.36 -7.55 13.70
C ASP A 2 -1.77 -7.22 12.36
N ALA A 3 -2.29 -6.24 11.68
CA ALA A 3 -1.66 -5.79 10.46
C ALA A 3 -0.22 -5.37 10.72
N THR A 4 -0.02 -4.69 11.85
CA THR A 4 1.30 -4.27 12.24
C THR A 4 2.06 -5.35 12.98
N HIS A 5 1.35 -6.21 13.65
CA HIS A 5 1.98 -7.28 14.38
C HIS A 5 2.25 -8.45 13.50
N GLY A 6 1.56 -8.53 12.41
CA GLY A 6 1.72 -9.63 11.49
C GLY A 6 3.04 -9.63 10.80
N ARG A 7 4.06 -9.00 11.38
CA ARG A 7 5.31 -8.88 10.75
C ARG A 7 5.85 -10.20 10.28
N PRO A 8 6.13 -11.22 11.11
CA PRO A 8 6.64 -12.48 10.60
C PRO A 8 5.59 -13.23 9.80
N ALA A 9 4.37 -13.29 10.32
CA ALA A 9 3.29 -13.99 9.63
C ALA A 9 2.93 -13.31 8.33
N SER A 10 2.89 -11.97 8.34
CA SER A 10 2.58 -11.22 7.13
C SER A 10 3.63 -11.42 6.04
N ARG A 11 4.88 -11.57 6.43
CA ARG A 11 5.92 -11.82 5.47
C ARG A 11 5.71 -13.14 4.75
N GLN A 12 5.37 -14.18 5.48
CA GLN A 12 5.10 -15.48 4.89
C GLN A 12 3.87 -15.44 4.01
N GLU A 13 2.82 -14.83 4.50
CA GLU A 13 1.60 -14.67 3.73
C GLU A 13 1.83 -13.82 2.48
N THR A 14 2.70 -12.82 2.60
CA THR A 14 3.03 -11.96 1.47
C THR A 14 3.65 -12.77 0.35
N LEU A 15 4.58 -13.66 0.67
CA LEU A 15 5.20 -14.51 -0.33
C LEU A 15 4.17 -15.44 -0.98
N ASP A 16 3.28 -16.01 -0.18
CA ASP A 16 2.26 -16.90 -0.69
C ASP A 16 1.30 -16.15 -1.61
N ALA A 17 0.92 -14.94 -1.22
CA ALA A 17 0.04 -14.11 -2.04
C ALA A 17 0.70 -13.75 -3.37
N GLN A 18 1.99 -13.47 -3.36
CA GLN A 18 2.72 -13.16 -4.58
C GLN A 18 2.78 -14.34 -5.54
N ALA A 19 2.85 -15.53 -5.03
CA ALA A 19 2.97 -16.73 -5.86
C ALA A 19 1.82 -16.86 -6.85
N GLY A 20 0.66 -16.29 -6.53
CA GLY A 20 -0.50 -16.34 -7.41
C GLY A 20 -0.65 -15.15 -8.34
N TYR A 21 0.29 -14.18 -8.33
CA TYR A 21 0.15 -12.94 -9.08
C TYR A 21 1.46 -12.57 -9.76
N PRO A 22 1.40 -11.80 -10.86
CA PRO A 22 2.62 -11.28 -11.50
C PRO A 22 3.19 -10.10 -10.72
N SER A 23 3.63 -10.36 -9.50
CA SER A 23 4.08 -9.33 -8.56
C SER A 23 5.43 -9.70 -7.95
N ASP A 24 6.31 -10.31 -8.74
CA ASP A 24 7.61 -10.73 -8.26
C ASP A 24 8.47 -9.56 -7.77
N ASP A 25 8.18 -8.35 -8.25
CA ASP A 25 8.88 -7.14 -7.84
C ASP A 25 8.39 -6.58 -6.50
N LEU A 26 7.37 -7.19 -5.88
CA LEU A 26 6.88 -6.76 -4.57
C LEU A 26 7.58 -7.52 -3.44
N VAL A 27 8.88 -7.70 -3.57
CA VAL A 27 9.76 -8.33 -2.57
C VAL A 27 10.97 -7.43 -2.39
N ALA A 28 11.36 -7.19 -1.14
CA ALA A 28 12.52 -6.36 -0.83
C ALA A 28 13.76 -6.90 -1.55
N PRO A 29 14.63 -6.06 -2.10
CA PRO A 29 14.59 -4.59 -2.05
C PRO A 29 13.78 -3.92 -3.16
N LEU A 30 13.12 -4.69 -4.04
CA LEU A 30 12.40 -4.16 -5.19
C LEU A 30 11.03 -3.62 -4.82
N GLY A 31 10.48 -4.09 -3.70
CA GLY A 31 9.17 -3.67 -3.25
C GLY A 31 8.75 -4.38 -1.99
N ILE A 32 7.49 -4.19 -1.64
CA ILE A 32 6.87 -4.78 -0.44
C ILE A 32 5.44 -5.15 -0.78
N LEU A 33 4.97 -6.26 -0.23
CA LEU A 33 3.54 -6.57 -0.22
C LEU A 33 3.17 -6.95 1.21
N LEU A 34 2.21 -6.25 1.78
CA LEU A 34 1.73 -6.48 3.14
C LEU A 34 0.33 -7.08 3.11
N LEU A 35 0.07 -7.98 4.03
CA LEU A 35 -1.26 -8.52 4.25
C LEU A 35 -1.70 -8.16 5.66
N ALA A 36 -2.97 -7.75 5.80
CA ALA A 36 -3.60 -7.58 7.09
C ALA A 36 -4.43 -8.82 7.36
N ARG A 37 -4.25 -9.40 8.52
CA ARG A 37 -4.94 -10.65 8.88
C ARG A 37 -5.56 -10.58 10.24
N GLN A 38 -6.61 -11.35 10.40
CA GLN A 38 -7.20 -11.60 11.70
C GLN A 38 -7.38 -13.12 11.79
N GLY A 39 -6.52 -13.78 12.55
CA GLY A 39 -6.46 -15.22 12.54
C GLY A 39 -6.05 -15.73 11.16
N ALA A 40 -6.85 -16.62 10.59
CA ALA A 40 -6.60 -17.16 9.25
C ALA A 40 -7.25 -16.33 8.15
N THR A 41 -7.97 -15.28 8.51
CA THR A 41 -8.73 -14.47 7.55
C THR A 41 -7.89 -13.30 7.08
N VAL A 42 -7.72 -13.16 5.76
CA VAL A 42 -7.06 -12.01 5.17
C VAL A 42 -8.09 -10.88 5.05
N LEU A 43 -7.79 -9.73 5.63
CA LEU A 43 -8.67 -8.57 5.63
C LEU A 43 -8.35 -7.58 4.52
N GLY A 44 -7.12 -7.57 4.05
CA GLY A 44 -6.72 -6.66 3.01
C GLY A 44 -5.24 -6.76 2.71
N CYS A 45 -4.80 -5.97 1.76
CA CYS A 45 -3.39 -5.92 1.36
C CYS A 45 -3.00 -4.51 0.91
N ALA A 46 -1.70 -4.26 0.88
CA ALA A 46 -1.13 -3.05 0.28
C ALA A 46 0.27 -3.36 -0.18
N GLY A 47 0.62 -2.88 -1.35
CA GLY A 47 1.94 -3.10 -1.92
C GLY A 47 2.61 -1.81 -2.34
N MET A 48 3.91 -1.90 -2.62
CA MET A 48 4.69 -0.77 -3.07
C MET A 48 5.86 -1.28 -3.90
N ARG A 49 6.14 -0.59 -5.01
CA ARG A 49 7.33 -0.82 -5.84
C ARG A 49 8.30 0.31 -5.64
N VAL A 50 9.60 -0.04 -5.55
CA VAL A 50 10.66 0.97 -5.50
C VAL A 50 10.85 1.55 -6.90
N ARG A 51 10.86 2.89 -6.98
CA ARG A 51 11.07 3.61 -8.22
C ARG A 51 12.32 4.46 -8.13
N PRO A 52 12.88 4.89 -9.28
CA PRO A 52 14.06 5.76 -9.28
C PRO A 52 13.86 7.00 -8.41
N GLY A 53 14.90 7.44 -7.74
CA GLY A 53 14.85 8.59 -6.86
C GLY A 53 14.40 8.26 -5.44
N ASP A 54 14.45 7.00 -5.06
CA ASP A 54 14.07 6.54 -3.71
C ASP A 54 12.62 6.89 -3.38
N ILE A 55 11.75 6.62 -4.34
CA ILE A 55 10.31 6.82 -4.20
C ILE A 55 9.63 5.46 -4.27
N GLY A 56 8.65 5.24 -3.40
CA GLY A 56 7.81 4.06 -3.47
C GLY A 56 6.52 4.36 -4.20
N GLU A 57 6.14 3.49 -5.11
CA GLU A 57 4.86 3.60 -5.81
C GLU A 57 3.90 2.58 -5.21
N VAL A 58 2.86 3.08 -4.54
CA VAL A 58 1.88 2.25 -3.86
C VAL A 58 0.99 1.57 -4.90
N THR A 59 0.73 0.29 -4.68
CA THR A 59 -0.09 -0.51 -5.59
C THR A 59 -0.82 -1.59 -4.79
N ARG A 60 -1.81 -2.20 -5.39
CA ARG A 60 -2.53 -3.36 -4.82
C ARG A 60 -3.12 -3.08 -3.44
N VAL A 61 -3.63 -1.88 -3.22
CA VAL A 61 -4.33 -1.56 -1.98
C VAL A 61 -5.75 -2.09 -2.09
N PHE A 62 -6.10 -2.96 -1.17
CA PHE A 62 -7.43 -3.56 -1.17
C PHE A 62 -7.82 -3.94 0.25
N VAL A 63 -9.07 -3.68 0.61
CA VAL A 63 -9.66 -4.10 1.90
C VAL A 63 -10.92 -4.88 1.58
N GLU A 64 -11.03 -6.07 2.14
CA GLU A 64 -12.22 -6.90 1.97
C GLU A 64 -13.46 -6.12 2.39
N PRO A 65 -14.57 -6.22 1.62
CA PRO A 65 -15.78 -5.45 1.95
C PRO A 65 -16.26 -5.64 3.39
N ALA A 66 -16.19 -6.86 3.91
CA ALA A 66 -16.61 -7.14 5.27
C ALA A 66 -15.70 -6.52 6.33
N ALA A 67 -14.51 -6.12 5.96
CA ALA A 67 -13.53 -5.52 6.88
C ALA A 67 -13.47 -3.99 6.77
N ARG A 68 -14.21 -3.40 5.86
CA ARG A 68 -14.18 -1.95 5.65
C ARG A 68 -14.76 -1.22 6.85
N GLY A 69 -14.26 -0.01 7.10
CA GLY A 69 -14.70 0.79 8.23
C GLY A 69 -14.05 0.38 9.54
N ARG A 70 -13.09 -0.52 9.52
CA ARG A 70 -12.40 -1.02 10.71
C ARG A 70 -10.95 -0.54 10.83
N GLY A 71 -10.55 0.39 9.98
CA GLY A 71 -9.20 0.95 10.02
C GLY A 71 -8.12 0.08 9.40
N VAL A 72 -8.49 -0.94 8.63
CA VAL A 72 -7.53 -1.86 8.02
C VAL A 72 -6.66 -1.13 7.00
N GLY A 73 -7.26 -0.32 6.14
CA GLY A 73 -6.51 0.43 5.14
C GLY A 73 -5.52 1.39 5.77
N ARG A 74 -5.92 2.06 6.84
CA ARG A 74 -5.03 2.97 7.56
C ARG A 74 -3.84 2.24 8.17
N LEU A 75 -4.08 1.09 8.79
CA LEU A 75 -3.00 0.28 9.35
C LEU A 75 -2.04 -0.19 8.28
N LEU A 76 -2.58 -0.66 7.15
CA LEU A 76 -1.75 -1.11 6.04
C LEU A 76 -0.87 0.02 5.50
N MET A 77 -1.46 1.18 5.28
CA MET A 77 -0.71 2.31 4.75
C MET A 77 0.35 2.79 5.72
N LYS A 78 0.04 2.86 7.01
CA LYS A 78 1.03 3.27 8.02
C LYS A 78 2.19 2.29 8.10
N GLU A 79 1.90 1.01 8.04
CA GLU A 79 2.96 0.00 8.06
C GLU A 79 3.78 0.07 6.77
N LEU A 80 3.15 0.32 5.65
CA LEU A 80 3.84 0.47 4.37
C LEU A 80 4.80 1.65 4.40
N GLU A 81 4.36 2.76 5.00
CA GLU A 81 5.23 3.95 5.17
C GLU A 81 6.44 3.63 6.04
N ARG A 82 6.20 2.92 7.14
CA ARG A 82 7.28 2.55 8.05
C ARG A 82 8.32 1.67 7.35
N LYS A 83 7.85 0.67 6.62
CA LYS A 83 8.74 -0.23 5.88
C LYS A 83 9.48 0.51 4.77
N SER A 84 8.83 1.45 4.13
CA SER A 84 9.46 2.24 3.07
C SER A 84 10.59 3.09 3.62
N LEU A 85 10.40 3.67 4.80
CA LEU A 85 11.49 4.40 5.47
C LEU A 85 12.66 3.48 5.80
N GLU A 86 12.38 2.25 6.22
CA GLU A 86 13.45 1.27 6.48
C GLU A 86 14.25 0.95 5.23
N LEU A 87 13.63 1.02 4.07
CA LEU A 87 14.31 0.80 2.80
C LEU A 87 15.05 2.04 2.29
N GLY A 88 14.96 3.15 3.00
CA GLY A 88 15.63 4.39 2.60
C GLY A 88 14.83 5.23 1.63
N LEU A 89 13.54 4.95 1.46
CA LEU A 89 12.69 5.75 0.59
C LEU A 89 12.26 7.02 1.30
N HIS A 90 12.16 8.13 0.56
CA HIS A 90 11.79 9.41 1.16
C HIS A 90 10.38 9.85 0.82
N ALA A 91 9.70 9.16 -0.07
CA ALA A 91 8.34 9.52 -0.46
C ALA A 91 7.58 8.30 -0.95
N LEU A 92 6.27 8.35 -0.82
CA LEU A 92 5.36 7.42 -1.49
C LEU A 92 4.47 8.20 -2.43
N ARG A 93 4.14 7.61 -3.56
CA ARG A 93 3.17 8.15 -4.49
C ARG A 93 2.19 7.06 -4.89
N LEU A 94 1.00 7.46 -5.28
CA LEU A 94 -0.04 6.53 -5.68
C LEU A 94 -1.01 7.21 -6.63
N ASP A 95 -1.81 6.41 -7.29
CA ASP A 95 -2.92 6.94 -8.07
C ASP A 95 -4.19 6.17 -7.70
N THR A 96 -5.33 6.77 -7.98
CA THR A 96 -6.62 6.15 -7.71
C THR A 96 -7.66 6.74 -8.67
N ARG A 97 -8.85 6.14 -8.68
CA ARG A 97 -9.94 6.56 -9.56
C ARG A 97 -10.91 7.45 -8.81
N THR A 98 -11.64 8.28 -9.57
CA THR A 98 -12.62 9.20 -9.01
C THR A 98 -13.71 8.47 -8.21
N ASP A 99 -14.12 7.29 -8.66
CA ASP A 99 -15.18 6.53 -7.99
C ASP A 99 -14.73 5.87 -6.69
N LEU A 100 -13.44 5.92 -6.37
CA LEU A 100 -12.92 5.35 -5.12
C LEU A 100 -12.85 6.44 -4.05
N VAL A 101 -14.02 6.95 -3.66
CA VAL A 101 -14.13 8.08 -2.72
C VAL A 101 -13.51 7.76 -1.36
N GLU A 102 -13.77 6.56 -0.86
CA GLU A 102 -13.23 6.17 0.46
C GLU A 102 -11.70 6.10 0.44
N ALA A 103 -11.13 5.61 -0.65
CA ALA A 103 -9.68 5.55 -0.81
C ALA A 103 -9.09 6.96 -0.83
N ARG A 104 -9.69 7.88 -1.59
CA ARG A 104 -9.21 9.27 -1.65
C ARG A 104 -9.27 9.93 -0.28
N SER A 105 -10.35 9.70 0.46
CA SER A 105 -10.49 10.24 1.81
C SER A 105 -9.44 9.69 2.75
N LEU A 106 -9.16 8.40 2.65
CA LEU A 106 -8.13 7.75 3.46
C LEU A 106 -6.78 8.38 3.19
N TYR A 107 -6.39 8.51 1.92
CA TYR A 107 -5.08 9.05 1.58
C TYR A 107 -4.94 10.50 2.03
N ALA A 108 -5.97 11.31 1.83
CA ALA A 108 -5.95 12.68 2.30
C ALA A 108 -5.80 12.74 3.82
N SER A 109 -6.50 11.89 4.54
CA SER A 109 -6.42 11.87 6.00
C SER A 109 -5.05 11.42 6.52
N LEU A 110 -4.30 10.70 5.71
CA LEU A 110 -2.96 10.25 6.05
C LEU A 110 -1.88 11.23 5.65
N GLY A 111 -2.26 12.37 5.06
CA GLY A 111 -1.32 13.40 4.68
C GLY A 111 -0.82 13.32 3.25
N TYR A 112 -1.44 12.49 2.43
CA TYR A 112 -1.10 12.47 1.00
C TYR A 112 -1.72 13.70 0.34
N ILE A 113 -0.95 14.33 -0.52
CA ILE A 113 -1.37 15.56 -1.20
C ILE A 113 -1.61 15.24 -2.66
N GLU A 114 -2.78 15.60 -3.14
CA GLU A 114 -3.12 15.41 -4.55
C GLU A 114 -2.37 16.42 -5.41
N GLY A 115 -1.86 15.95 -6.54
CA GLY A 115 -1.09 16.78 -7.44
C GLY A 115 -1.17 16.29 -8.87
N GLU A 116 -0.14 16.58 -9.63
CA GLU A 116 -0.09 16.24 -11.04
C GLU A 116 0.13 14.76 -11.27
N ALA A 117 -0.30 14.27 -12.44
CA ALA A 117 -0.08 12.90 -12.84
C ALA A 117 1.42 12.59 -12.91
N HIS A 118 1.79 11.46 -12.32
CA HIS A 118 3.16 10.96 -12.39
C HIS A 118 3.26 9.69 -13.24
N ASN A 119 2.16 9.30 -13.85
CA ASN A 119 2.12 8.18 -14.81
C ASN A 119 1.00 8.43 -15.81
N THR A 120 0.87 7.54 -16.78
CA THR A 120 -0.12 7.66 -17.85
C THR A 120 -1.17 6.55 -17.77
N ASP A 121 -1.41 6.00 -16.58
CA ASP A 121 -2.40 4.95 -16.39
C ASP A 121 -3.78 5.49 -16.83
N PRO A 122 -4.43 4.89 -17.83
CA PRO A 122 -5.70 5.39 -18.35
C PRO A 122 -6.85 5.24 -17.36
N TYR A 123 -6.70 4.43 -16.34
CA TYR A 123 -7.75 4.22 -15.34
C TYR A 123 -7.58 5.12 -14.12
N ALA A 124 -6.46 5.82 -13.99
CA ALA A 124 -6.21 6.73 -12.87
C ALA A 124 -6.77 8.11 -13.16
N ASN A 125 -7.36 8.74 -12.16
CA ASN A 125 -7.92 10.09 -12.26
C ASN A 125 -7.36 11.02 -11.19
N HIS A 126 -6.75 10.49 -10.14
CA HIS A 126 -6.21 11.26 -9.04
C HIS A 126 -4.83 10.73 -8.67
N TRP A 127 -3.87 11.61 -8.48
CA TRP A 127 -2.49 11.27 -8.14
C TRP A 127 -2.11 11.95 -6.84
N PHE A 128 -1.53 11.18 -5.92
CA PHE A 128 -1.20 11.63 -4.58
C PHE A 128 0.26 11.34 -4.28
N ARG A 129 0.83 12.16 -3.40
CA ARG A 129 2.21 11.97 -2.93
C ARG A 129 2.31 12.38 -1.47
N LYS A 130 3.15 11.65 -0.72
CA LYS A 130 3.49 12.00 0.65
C LYS A 130 4.99 11.88 0.85
N GLU A 131 5.59 12.94 1.39
CA GLU A 131 6.98 12.87 1.83
C GLU A 131 7.03 12.14 3.16
N LEU A 132 8.00 11.22 3.28
CA LEU A 132 8.15 10.42 4.49
C LEU A 132 9.28 11.02 5.33
N ALA A 133 8.94 11.74 6.34
CA ALA A 133 9.89 12.30 7.29
C ALA A 133 11.14 12.87 6.64
#